data_ef9eecb63377845c91db8526cf99aac5
#
_entry.id   ef9eecb63377845c91db8526cf99aac5
#
_cell.length_a   1.000
_cell.length_b   1.000
_cell.length_c   1.000
_cell.angle_alpha   90.00
_cell.angle_beta   90.00
_cell.angle_gamma   90.00
#
_symmetry.space_group_name_H-M   'P 1'
#
loop_
_entity.id
_entity.type
_entity.pdbx_description
1 polymer ?
#
loop_
_entity_poly.entity_id
_entity_poly.type
_entity_poly.pdbx_seq_one_letter_code
_entity_poly.pdbx_strand_id
1 'polypeptide(L)'
;MATTTSVLTIGNGEISSDLIDPLDFSIARAPISALVGGDGTENARITTAIFAGESGAPRDAVVLNAAAAIAAYDGEFELNLHDRIAKGVEKAISAVDSGAARELLAQWVELSQQLSTPRV
;
A
#
# COMPACT_ATOMS: atom_id res chain seq x y z
N MET A 1 -12.23 -1.17 1.30
CA MET A 1 -12.46 -0.38 0.06
C MET A 1 -13.84 -0.68 -0.49
N ALA A 2 -14.87 -0.17 0.19
CA ALA A 2 -16.26 -0.49 -0.14
C ALA A 2 -16.84 0.38 -1.27
N THR A 3 -16.18 1.48 -1.62
CA THR A 3 -16.67 2.50 -2.55
C THR A 3 -15.51 3.24 -3.22
N THR A 4 -15.84 4.23 -4.04
CA THR A 4 -14.88 5.16 -4.63
C THR A 4 -14.15 5.99 -3.58
N THR A 5 -12.98 6.48 -3.92
CA THR A 5 -12.14 7.36 -3.10
C THR A 5 -11.92 8.68 -3.83
N SER A 6 -12.17 9.81 -3.16
CA SER A 6 -11.77 11.13 -3.65
C SER A 6 -10.29 11.33 -3.40
N VAL A 7 -9.56 11.76 -4.42
CA VAL A 7 -8.12 12.02 -4.35
C VAL A 7 -7.86 13.47 -4.74
N LEU A 8 -7.18 14.20 -3.88
CA LEU A 8 -6.63 15.51 -4.19
C LEU A 8 -5.16 15.36 -4.57
N THR A 9 -4.83 15.75 -5.79
CA THR A 9 -3.46 15.79 -6.27
C THR A 9 -2.94 17.21 -6.20
N ILE A 10 -1.81 17.40 -5.52
CA ILE A 10 -1.11 18.68 -5.43
C ILE A 10 0.24 18.51 -6.09
N GLY A 11 0.48 19.19 -7.18
CA GLY A 11 1.73 19.10 -7.93
C GLY A 11 1.84 20.21 -8.98
N ASN A 12 3.07 20.57 -9.34
CA ASN A 12 3.36 21.60 -10.35
C ASN A 12 2.62 22.94 -10.13
N GLY A 13 2.30 23.28 -8.87
CA GLY A 13 1.55 24.50 -8.52
C GLY A 13 0.05 24.42 -8.77
N GLU A 14 -0.47 23.25 -9.11
CA GLU A 14 -1.90 23.00 -9.36
C GLU A 14 -2.50 22.04 -8.33
N ILE A 15 -3.82 22.15 -8.16
CA ILE A 15 -4.61 21.23 -7.35
C ILE A 15 -5.69 20.65 -8.26
N SER A 16 -5.74 19.33 -8.35
CA SER A 16 -6.83 18.62 -9.03
C SER A 16 -7.57 17.69 -8.07
N SER A 17 -8.82 17.37 -8.41
CA SER A 17 -9.65 16.44 -7.64
C SER A 17 -10.21 15.38 -8.57
N ASP A 18 -9.95 14.13 -8.24
CA ASP A 18 -10.34 12.97 -9.02
C ASP A 18 -11.04 11.94 -8.14
N LEU A 19 -11.79 11.03 -8.77
CA LEU A 19 -12.35 9.85 -8.12
C LEU A 19 -11.66 8.61 -8.67
N ILE A 20 -11.27 7.70 -7.78
CA ILE A 20 -10.80 6.38 -8.15
C ILE A 20 -11.73 5.31 -7.59
N ASP A 21 -11.92 4.24 -8.35
CA ASP A 21 -12.61 3.02 -7.91
C ASP A 21 -11.60 1.88 -7.84
N PRO A 22 -11.60 1.05 -6.79
CA PRO A 22 -10.75 -0.15 -6.75
C PRO A 22 -10.92 -1.06 -7.96
N LEU A 23 -12.13 -1.13 -8.52
CA LEU A 23 -12.44 -1.92 -9.72
C LEU A 23 -11.64 -1.48 -10.95
N ASP A 24 -11.27 -0.21 -11.06
CA ASP A 24 -10.44 0.32 -12.16
C ASP A 24 -9.04 -0.31 -12.18
N PHE A 25 -8.60 -0.87 -11.05
CA PHE A 25 -7.30 -1.50 -10.88
C PHE A 25 -7.41 -3.03 -10.68
N SER A 26 -8.52 -3.63 -11.09
CA SER A 26 -8.81 -5.06 -10.90
C SER A 26 -8.81 -5.49 -9.43
N ILE A 27 -9.10 -4.57 -8.52
CA ILE A 27 -9.20 -4.80 -7.09
C ILE A 27 -10.68 -4.88 -6.70
N ALA A 28 -11.09 -6.01 -6.13
CA ALA A 28 -12.47 -6.21 -5.71
C ALA A 28 -12.87 -5.25 -4.57
N ARG A 29 -14.10 -4.76 -4.63
CA ARG A 29 -14.66 -4.03 -3.48
C ARG A 29 -14.85 -4.98 -2.29
N ALA A 30 -14.48 -4.53 -1.12
CA ALA A 30 -14.62 -5.29 0.11
C ALA A 30 -15.26 -4.43 1.20
N PRO A 31 -16.11 -5.00 2.05
CA PRO A 31 -16.69 -4.29 3.19
C PRO A 31 -15.60 -3.87 4.18
N ILE A 32 -15.83 -2.82 4.95
CA ILE A 32 -14.87 -2.35 5.96
C ILE A 32 -14.58 -3.45 6.98
N SER A 33 -15.55 -4.30 7.29
CA SER A 33 -15.37 -5.45 8.18
C SER A 33 -14.29 -6.44 7.74
N ALA A 34 -13.98 -6.49 6.43
CA ALA A 34 -12.89 -7.32 5.91
C ALA A 34 -11.48 -6.73 6.15
N LEU A 35 -11.42 -5.49 6.63
CA LEU A 35 -10.16 -4.77 6.90
C LEU A 35 -9.95 -4.53 8.40
N VAL A 36 -10.77 -5.15 9.26
CA VAL A 36 -10.61 -5.04 10.70
C VAL A 36 -9.35 -5.79 11.11
N GLY A 37 -8.44 -5.07 11.75
CA GLY A 37 -7.25 -5.64 12.38
C GLY A 37 -7.53 -6.04 13.82
N GLY A 38 -6.47 -6.20 14.59
CA GLY A 38 -6.52 -6.53 16.01
C GLY A 38 -5.46 -5.78 16.79
N ASP A 39 -4.91 -6.40 17.80
CA ASP A 39 -3.76 -5.89 18.53
C ASP A 39 -2.48 -5.96 17.67
N GLY A 40 -1.35 -5.55 18.23
CA GLY A 40 -0.07 -5.54 17.51
C GLY A 40 0.35 -6.92 17.02
N THR A 41 0.05 -7.97 17.79
CA THR A 41 0.38 -9.36 17.42
C THR A 41 -0.43 -9.82 16.23
N GLU A 42 -1.74 -9.57 16.24
CA GLU A 42 -2.62 -9.94 15.13
C GLU A 42 -2.29 -9.12 13.87
N ASN A 43 -2.02 -7.84 14.00
CA ASN A 43 -1.64 -7.01 12.85
C ASN A 43 -0.28 -7.42 12.26
N ALA A 44 0.68 -7.83 13.08
CA ALA A 44 1.95 -8.40 12.61
C ALA A 44 1.75 -9.72 11.86
N ARG A 45 0.83 -10.57 12.34
CA ARG A 45 0.46 -11.82 11.66
C ARG A 45 -0.15 -11.54 10.30
N ILE A 46 -1.08 -10.59 10.21
CA ILE A 46 -1.72 -10.19 8.94
C ILE A 46 -0.67 -9.66 7.96
N THR A 47 0.22 -8.79 8.40
CA THR A 47 1.30 -8.24 7.55
C THR A 47 2.22 -9.34 7.03
N THR A 48 2.60 -10.27 7.90
CA THR A 48 3.45 -11.41 7.53
C THR A 48 2.77 -12.31 6.49
N ALA A 49 1.47 -12.57 6.66
CA ALA A 49 0.69 -13.37 5.73
C ALA A 49 0.58 -12.69 4.34
N ILE A 50 0.34 -11.39 4.29
CA ILE A 50 0.32 -10.61 3.04
C ILE A 50 1.67 -10.72 2.31
N PHE A 51 2.78 -10.54 3.03
CA PHE A 51 4.11 -10.62 2.45
C PHE A 51 4.58 -12.06 2.15
N ALA A 52 3.85 -13.05 2.64
CA ALA A 52 4.00 -14.46 2.25
C ALA A 52 3.13 -14.84 1.03
N GLY A 53 2.37 -13.90 0.48
CA GLY A 53 1.56 -14.10 -0.73
C GLY A 53 0.07 -14.37 -0.46
N GLU A 54 -0.41 -14.23 0.79
CA GLU A 54 -1.84 -14.38 1.06
C GLU A 54 -2.64 -13.31 0.33
N SER A 55 -3.66 -13.73 -0.41
CA SER A 55 -4.58 -12.86 -1.16
C SER A 55 -5.76 -12.43 -0.31
N GLY A 56 -6.46 -11.39 -0.74
CA GLY A 56 -7.69 -10.91 -0.11
C GLY A 56 -7.69 -9.42 0.19
N ALA A 57 -8.77 -8.94 0.77
CA ALA A 57 -9.00 -7.51 1.00
C ALA A 57 -7.89 -6.79 1.78
N PRO A 58 -7.24 -7.38 2.80
CA PRO A 58 -6.11 -6.74 3.47
C PRO A 58 -4.92 -6.50 2.52
N ARG A 59 -4.57 -7.49 1.69
CA ARG A 59 -3.51 -7.34 0.68
C ARG A 59 -3.87 -6.26 -0.34
N ASP A 60 -5.09 -6.28 -0.84
CA ASP A 60 -5.59 -5.32 -1.83
C ASP A 60 -5.53 -3.89 -1.28
N ALA A 61 -5.88 -3.70 -0.01
CA ALA A 61 -5.78 -2.41 0.66
C ALA A 61 -4.31 -1.94 0.75
N VAL A 62 -3.39 -2.83 1.11
CA VAL A 62 -1.95 -2.52 1.18
C VAL A 62 -1.42 -2.13 -0.20
N VAL A 63 -1.74 -2.89 -1.24
CA VAL A 63 -1.31 -2.63 -2.61
C VAL A 63 -1.82 -1.28 -3.10
N LEU A 64 -3.10 -0.96 -2.91
CA LEU A 64 -3.66 0.31 -3.39
C LEU A 64 -3.09 1.52 -2.63
N ASN A 65 -2.89 1.42 -1.34
CA ASN A 65 -2.24 2.48 -0.55
C ASN A 65 -0.77 2.68 -0.96
N ALA A 66 -0.03 1.58 -1.14
CA ALA A 66 1.35 1.64 -1.64
C ALA A 66 1.41 2.25 -3.05
N ALA A 67 0.47 1.90 -3.92
CA ALA A 67 0.36 2.45 -5.26
C ALA A 67 0.20 3.98 -5.26
N ALA A 68 -0.63 4.51 -4.38
CA ALA A 68 -0.79 5.96 -4.23
C ALA A 68 0.50 6.63 -3.75
N ALA A 69 1.21 6.03 -2.78
CA ALA A 69 2.50 6.53 -2.31
C ALA A 69 3.58 6.50 -3.41
N ILE A 70 3.64 5.42 -4.19
CA ILE A 70 4.56 5.29 -5.33
C ILE A 70 4.24 6.33 -6.40
N ALA A 71 2.96 6.50 -6.75
CA ALA A 71 2.53 7.51 -7.73
C ALA A 71 2.88 8.94 -7.29
N ALA A 72 2.80 9.24 -5.99
CA ALA A 72 3.21 10.53 -5.45
C ALA A 72 4.74 10.71 -5.51
N TYR A 73 5.51 9.65 -5.22
CA TYR A 73 6.97 9.67 -5.28
C TYR A 73 7.52 9.80 -6.70
N ASP A 74 6.96 9.06 -7.66
CA ASP A 74 7.38 9.10 -9.06
C ASP A 74 7.07 10.45 -9.72
N GLY A 75 6.05 11.14 -9.26
CA GLY A 75 5.62 12.44 -9.80
C GLY A 75 4.80 12.29 -11.07
N GLU A 76 5.40 12.15 -12.23
CA GLU A 76 4.78 11.94 -13.56
C GLU A 76 3.45 12.71 -13.75
N PHE A 77 3.43 14.01 -13.36
CA PHE A 77 2.19 14.82 -13.35
C PHE A 77 1.62 15.11 -14.74
N GLU A 78 2.35 14.78 -15.80
CA GLU A 78 1.87 14.79 -17.19
C GLU A 78 0.87 13.68 -17.50
N LEU A 79 0.85 12.61 -16.67
CA LEU A 79 -0.14 11.53 -16.75
C LEU A 79 -1.36 11.86 -15.88
N ASN A 80 -2.52 11.32 -16.27
CA ASN A 80 -3.70 11.38 -15.42
C ASN A 80 -3.51 10.52 -14.14
N LEU A 81 -4.30 10.79 -13.11
CA LEU A 81 -4.18 10.09 -11.84
C LEU A 81 -4.37 8.57 -11.97
N HIS A 82 -5.32 8.13 -12.81
CA HIS A 82 -5.61 6.71 -13.00
C HIS A 82 -4.37 5.95 -13.51
N ASP A 83 -3.70 6.48 -14.54
CA ASP A 83 -2.50 5.84 -15.11
C ASP A 83 -1.35 5.83 -14.11
N ARG A 84 -1.18 6.88 -13.32
CA ARG A 84 -0.17 6.96 -12.25
C ARG A 84 -0.41 5.91 -11.17
N ILE A 85 -1.67 5.77 -10.72
CA ILE A 85 -2.04 4.74 -9.73
C ILE A 85 -1.88 3.34 -10.32
N ALA A 86 -2.27 3.11 -11.57
CA ALA A 86 -2.10 1.81 -12.23
C ALA A 86 -0.62 1.37 -12.25
N LYS A 87 0.29 2.25 -12.64
CA LYS A 87 1.74 1.99 -12.55
C LYS A 87 2.19 1.70 -11.12
N GLY A 88 1.67 2.44 -10.16
CA GLY A 88 1.93 2.21 -8.74
C GLY A 88 1.45 0.83 -8.27
N VAL A 89 0.29 0.38 -8.72
CA VAL A 89 -0.25 -0.96 -8.42
C VAL A 89 0.69 -2.05 -8.92
N GLU A 90 1.17 -1.95 -10.17
CA GLU A 90 2.13 -2.92 -10.73
C GLU A 90 3.41 -3.00 -9.90
N LYS A 91 3.97 -1.84 -9.52
CA LYS A 91 5.18 -1.78 -8.68
C LYS A 91 4.94 -2.35 -7.27
N ALA A 92 3.80 -2.04 -6.65
CA ALA A 92 3.44 -2.53 -5.33
C ALA A 92 3.25 -4.06 -5.32
N ILE A 93 2.54 -4.60 -6.31
CA ILE A 93 2.38 -6.05 -6.50
C ILE A 93 3.74 -6.71 -6.66
N SER A 94 4.60 -6.17 -7.53
CA SER A 94 5.94 -6.70 -7.76
C SER A 94 6.78 -6.71 -6.47
N ALA A 95 6.73 -5.66 -5.66
CA ALA A 95 7.47 -5.58 -4.40
C ALA A 95 7.01 -6.65 -3.38
N VAL A 96 5.71 -6.93 -3.33
CA VAL A 96 5.15 -7.96 -2.44
C VAL A 96 5.49 -9.36 -2.97
N ASP A 97 5.24 -9.63 -4.25
CA ASP A 97 5.33 -10.97 -4.82
C ASP A 97 6.78 -11.44 -5.03
N SER A 98 7.72 -10.52 -5.25
CA SER A 98 9.14 -10.84 -5.30
C SER A 98 9.76 -11.18 -3.94
N GLY A 99 9.07 -10.86 -2.85
CA GLY A 99 9.59 -10.97 -1.48
C GLY A 99 10.42 -9.78 -1.01
N ALA A 100 10.63 -8.76 -1.85
CA ALA A 100 11.42 -7.58 -1.49
C ALA A 100 10.85 -6.84 -0.26
N ALA A 101 9.52 -6.69 -0.20
CA ALA A 101 8.85 -6.07 0.95
C ALA A 101 9.04 -6.89 2.24
N ARG A 102 8.99 -8.22 2.16
CA ARG A 102 9.23 -9.11 3.30
C ARG A 102 10.66 -9.00 3.83
N GLU A 103 11.62 -8.99 2.92
CA GLU A 103 13.05 -8.87 3.28
C GLU A 103 13.33 -7.52 3.95
N LEU A 104 12.82 -6.43 3.39
CA LEU A 104 12.99 -5.09 3.96
C LEU A 104 12.35 -4.99 5.36
N LEU A 105 11.16 -5.57 5.56
CA LEU A 105 10.52 -5.63 6.88
C LEU A 105 11.37 -6.36 7.89
N ALA A 106 11.96 -7.51 7.51
CA ALA A 106 12.85 -8.27 8.40
C ALA A 106 14.07 -7.45 8.83
N GLN A 107 14.73 -6.77 7.89
CA GLN A 107 15.85 -5.88 8.18
C GLN A 107 15.45 -4.72 9.09
N TRP A 108 14.29 -4.12 8.87
CA TRP A 108 13.79 -3.04 9.72
C TRP A 108 13.49 -3.50 11.14
N VAL A 109 12.87 -4.66 11.31
CA VAL A 109 12.60 -5.25 12.63
C VAL A 109 13.90 -5.50 13.37
N GLU A 110 14.91 -6.10 12.72
CA GLU A 110 16.21 -6.35 13.31
C GLU A 110 16.89 -5.04 13.77
N LEU A 111 16.95 -4.04 12.90
CA LEU A 111 17.52 -2.73 13.24
C LEU A 111 16.77 -2.06 14.39
N SER A 112 15.45 -2.09 14.39
CA SER A 112 14.62 -1.54 15.46
C SER A 112 14.92 -2.18 16.81
N GLN A 113 15.10 -3.49 16.84
CA GLN A 113 15.47 -4.21 18.08
C GLN A 113 16.87 -3.84 18.56
N GLN A 114 17.84 -3.72 17.66
CA GLN A 114 19.19 -3.29 18.01
C GLN A 114 19.21 -1.88 18.61
N LEU A 115 18.42 -0.95 18.05
CA LEU A 115 18.33 0.43 18.53
C LEU A 115 17.52 0.58 19.82
N SER A 116 16.60 -0.33 20.11
CA SER A 116 15.80 -0.31 21.34
C SER A 116 16.54 -0.85 22.55
N THR A 117 17.68 -1.54 22.37
CA THR A 117 18.50 -2.01 23.48
C THR A 117 19.19 -0.81 24.14
N PRO A 118 19.00 -0.57 25.47
CA PRO A 118 19.66 0.53 26.15
C PRO A 118 21.20 0.43 25.98
N ARG A 119 21.80 1.50 25.46
CA ARG A 119 23.28 1.60 25.50
C ARG A 119 23.68 1.79 26.96
N VAL A 120 24.25 0.76 27.50
CA VAL A 120 24.86 0.80 28.85
C VAL A 120 26.11 1.64 28.82
#